data_12fd0c4eac5ccdbba0836723c6ad5352
#
_entry.id   12fd0c4eac5ccdbba0836723c6ad5352
#
_cell.length_a   1.000
_cell.length_b   1.000
_cell.length_c   1.000
_cell.angle_alpha   90.00
_cell.angle_beta   90.00
_cell.angle_gamma   90.00
#
_symmetry.space_group_name_H-M   'P 1'
#
loop_
_entity.id
_entity.type
_entity.pdbx_description
1 polymer ?
#
loop_
_entity_poly.entity_id
_entity_poly.type
_entity_poly.pdbx_seq_one_letter_code
_entity_poly.pdbx_strand_id
1 'polypeptide(L)'
;MRRREKYRVRGRTRNELQRQKLDNRSSGLCLVFGNKANLFCFWANMTLMSDIRTLRHVLQNHRTLAVVGLSADWFRPSYFAAKYMQEHGYKIIPVNPKYQEILGETCYPSLKDIPHPVDIVDVFRKPADTLGIAQEAVHIGAKVLWLQLGVVNEDAQAIAAQAGLTVIMDRCVKIEHARLFGGLGWFGVNTGVISARRPLPPH
;
A
#
# COMPACT_ATOMS: atom_id res chain seq x y z
N MET A 1 -22.45 -52.00 -29.62
CA MET A 1 -23.44 -50.92 -29.41
C MET A 1 -23.25 -50.35 -28.01
N ARG A 2 -22.58 -49.17 -27.88
CA ARG A 2 -22.43 -48.44 -26.62
C ARG A 2 -23.17 -47.11 -26.72
N ARG A 3 -24.19 -46.91 -25.88
CA ARG A 3 -24.99 -45.69 -25.77
C ARG A 3 -24.14 -44.59 -25.14
N ARG A 4 -24.09 -43.41 -25.79
CA ARG A 4 -23.49 -42.15 -25.24
C ARG A 4 -24.61 -41.43 -24.49
N GLU A 5 -24.47 -41.27 -23.17
CA GLU A 5 -25.29 -40.38 -22.35
C GLU A 5 -24.76 -38.93 -22.53
N LYS A 6 -25.67 -38.03 -22.96
CA LYS A 6 -25.45 -36.62 -23.09
C LYS A 6 -25.74 -35.93 -21.74
N TYR A 7 -24.74 -35.41 -21.08
CA TYR A 7 -24.94 -34.50 -19.94
C TYR A 7 -25.46 -33.15 -20.43
N ARG A 8 -26.67 -32.80 -20.06
CA ARG A 8 -27.31 -31.50 -20.34
C ARG A 8 -27.05 -30.57 -19.16
N VAL A 9 -26.11 -29.65 -19.26
CA VAL A 9 -25.90 -28.56 -18.28
C VAL A 9 -27.00 -27.51 -18.52
N ARG A 10 -27.91 -27.32 -17.57
CA ARG A 10 -28.90 -26.23 -17.58
C ARG A 10 -28.19 -24.94 -17.22
N GLY A 11 -27.99 -24.05 -18.20
CA GLY A 11 -27.56 -22.67 -17.98
C GLY A 11 -28.63 -21.86 -17.25
N ARG A 12 -28.26 -21.22 -16.16
CA ARG A 12 -29.11 -20.24 -15.45
C ARG A 12 -29.28 -18.99 -16.31
N THR A 13 -30.51 -18.47 -16.40
CA THR A 13 -30.79 -17.27 -17.19
C THR A 13 -30.27 -16.00 -16.54
N ARG A 14 -29.98 -14.98 -17.37
CA ARG A 14 -29.46 -13.67 -16.95
C ARG A 14 -30.33 -12.96 -15.88
N ASN A 15 -31.62 -13.29 -15.81
CA ASN A 15 -32.53 -12.70 -14.87
C ASN A 15 -32.45 -13.29 -13.43
N GLU A 16 -31.98 -14.52 -13.26
CA GLU A 16 -31.75 -15.09 -11.94
C GLU A 16 -30.51 -14.52 -11.25
N LEU A 17 -29.50 -14.16 -12.02
CA LEU A 17 -28.29 -13.48 -11.52
C LEU A 17 -28.55 -12.01 -11.11
N GLN A 18 -29.55 -11.35 -11.70
CA GLN A 18 -29.91 -9.99 -11.30
C GLN A 18 -30.79 -9.94 -10.04
N ARG A 19 -31.65 -10.93 -9.81
CA ARG A 19 -32.44 -11.00 -8.57
C ARG A 19 -31.59 -11.26 -7.33
N GLN A 20 -30.53 -12.06 -7.43
CA GLN A 20 -29.60 -12.27 -6.31
C GLN A 20 -28.78 -11.04 -5.92
N LYS A 21 -28.65 -10.03 -6.80
CA LYS A 21 -27.96 -8.77 -6.50
C LYS A 21 -28.81 -7.72 -5.78
N LEU A 22 -30.13 -7.89 -5.75
CA LEU A 22 -31.04 -6.92 -5.13
C LEU A 22 -31.42 -7.30 -3.69
N ASP A 23 -31.36 -8.58 -3.32
CA ASP A 23 -31.70 -9.03 -1.96
C ASP A 23 -30.60 -8.82 -0.90
N ASN A 24 -29.41 -8.41 -1.32
CA ASN A 24 -28.27 -8.19 -0.41
C ASN A 24 -28.13 -6.73 0.08
N ARG A 25 -29.16 -5.88 -0.12
CA ARG A 25 -29.13 -4.45 0.29
C ARG A 25 -29.93 -4.09 1.53
N SER A 26 -30.60 -5.02 2.13
CA SER A 26 -31.43 -4.73 3.32
C SER A 26 -31.40 -5.86 4.32
N SER A 27 -30.37 -5.95 5.13
CA SER A 27 -30.45 -6.39 6.53
C SER A 27 -29.05 -6.36 7.15
N GLY A 28 -28.78 -5.28 7.86
CA GLY A 28 -27.68 -5.22 8.81
C GLY A 28 -28.02 -6.11 10.02
N LEU A 29 -27.59 -7.35 9.96
CA LEU A 29 -27.47 -8.20 11.15
C LEU A 29 -26.30 -9.15 10.95
N CYS A 30 -25.16 -8.74 11.49
CA CYS A 30 -23.96 -9.57 11.54
C CYS A 30 -24.16 -10.61 12.64
N LEU A 31 -24.68 -11.79 12.31
CA LEU A 31 -24.68 -12.96 13.19
C LEU A 31 -23.36 -13.70 13.02
N VAL A 32 -22.66 -13.80 14.13
CA VAL A 32 -21.39 -14.48 14.33
C VAL A 32 -21.52 -15.96 14.00
N PHE A 33 -20.97 -16.40 12.87
CA PHE A 33 -20.65 -17.80 12.62
C PHE A 33 -19.25 -17.93 11.99
N GLY A 34 -18.44 -18.72 12.68
CA GLY A 34 -17.13 -19.31 12.40
C GLY A 34 -16.36 -18.99 11.11
N ASN A 35 -15.17 -18.45 11.31
CA ASN A 35 -13.89 -18.63 10.62
C ASN A 35 -13.72 -18.55 9.09
N LYS A 36 -14.74 -18.59 8.25
CA LYS A 36 -14.59 -18.44 6.78
C LYS A 36 -15.08 -17.08 6.24
N ALA A 37 -15.97 -16.40 6.96
CA ALA A 37 -16.49 -15.09 6.56
C ALA A 37 -15.47 -13.95 6.76
N ASN A 38 -14.58 -14.08 7.73
CA ASN A 38 -13.50 -13.10 7.97
C ASN A 38 -12.46 -13.07 6.85
N LEU A 39 -12.23 -14.22 6.18
CA LEU A 39 -11.27 -14.28 5.07
C LEU A 39 -11.80 -13.54 3.83
N PHE A 40 -13.11 -13.58 3.60
CA PHE A 40 -13.73 -12.92 2.43
C PHE A 40 -13.84 -11.40 2.60
N CYS A 41 -14.14 -10.92 3.81
CA CYS A 41 -14.07 -9.48 4.14
C CYS A 41 -12.63 -8.96 4.10
N PHE A 42 -11.65 -9.77 4.49
CA PHE A 42 -10.24 -9.45 4.45
C PHE A 42 -9.75 -9.27 3.00
N TRP A 43 -10.13 -10.18 2.08
CA TRP A 43 -9.80 -10.08 0.65
C TRP A 43 -10.49 -8.91 -0.06
N ALA A 44 -11.73 -8.60 0.28
CA ALA A 44 -12.45 -7.46 -0.28
C ALA A 44 -11.83 -6.11 0.15
N ASN A 45 -11.34 -6.00 1.38
CA ASN A 45 -10.59 -4.83 1.86
C ASN A 45 -9.19 -4.73 1.22
N MET A 46 -8.55 -5.85 0.89
CA MET A 46 -7.21 -5.88 0.28
C MET A 46 -7.17 -5.24 -1.11
N THR A 47 -8.24 -5.38 -1.90
CA THR A 47 -8.36 -4.78 -3.24
C THR A 47 -8.64 -3.27 -3.17
N LEU A 48 -9.20 -2.76 -2.08
CA LEU A 48 -9.53 -1.35 -1.88
C LEU A 48 -8.37 -0.49 -1.37
N MET A 49 -7.33 -1.09 -0.78
CA MET A 49 -6.20 -0.36 -0.16
C MET A 49 -5.24 0.31 -1.15
N SER A 50 -5.33 0.00 -2.44
CA SER A 50 -4.52 0.63 -3.51
C SER A 50 -5.34 1.59 -4.38
N ASP A 51 -6.57 1.90 -4.00
CA ASP A 51 -7.47 2.80 -4.72
C ASP A 51 -6.91 4.25 -4.70
N ILE A 52 -7.13 4.96 -5.81
CA ILE A 52 -6.77 6.37 -5.98
C ILE A 52 -7.33 7.26 -4.84
N ARG A 53 -8.52 6.95 -4.34
CA ARG A 53 -9.16 7.69 -3.24
C ARG A 53 -8.38 7.53 -1.94
N THR A 54 -7.98 6.31 -1.62
CA THR A 54 -7.14 5.99 -0.45
C THR A 54 -5.78 6.66 -0.55
N LEU A 55 -5.12 6.58 -1.72
CA LEU A 55 -3.84 7.24 -1.95
C LEU A 55 -3.95 8.76 -1.78
N ARG A 56 -4.98 9.37 -2.37
CA ARG A 56 -5.25 10.81 -2.24
C ARG A 56 -5.51 11.19 -0.79
N HIS A 57 -6.35 10.44 -0.10
CA HIS A 57 -6.67 10.68 1.31
C HIS A 57 -5.43 10.61 2.20
N VAL A 58 -4.62 9.56 2.04
CA VAL A 58 -3.37 9.38 2.79
C VAL A 58 -2.43 10.56 2.56
N LEU A 59 -2.16 10.90 1.31
CA LEU A 59 -1.20 11.97 0.98
C LEU A 59 -1.73 13.39 1.30
N GLN A 60 -3.04 13.59 1.42
CA GLN A 60 -3.60 14.87 1.84
C GLN A 60 -3.59 15.07 3.36
N ASN A 61 -3.85 14.02 4.12
CA ASN A 61 -4.11 14.14 5.56
C ASN A 61 -2.92 13.78 6.46
N HIS A 62 -1.87 13.17 5.91
CA HIS A 62 -0.69 12.74 6.64
C HIS A 62 0.55 13.48 6.11
N ARG A 63 1.28 14.12 7.02
CA ARG A 63 2.40 15.00 6.65
C ARG A 63 3.74 14.58 7.23
N THR A 64 3.76 13.68 8.21
CA THR A 64 4.99 13.18 8.82
C THR A 64 5.35 11.83 8.21
N LEU A 65 6.51 11.77 7.56
CA LEU A 65 6.98 10.63 6.79
C LEU A 65 8.30 10.08 7.37
N ALA A 66 8.26 8.95 8.06
CA ALA A 66 9.47 8.24 8.49
C ALA A 66 9.97 7.34 7.34
N VAL A 67 11.17 7.61 6.83
CA VAL A 67 11.74 6.90 5.67
C VAL A 67 12.77 5.88 6.13
N VAL A 68 12.35 4.61 6.18
CA VAL A 68 13.19 3.49 6.63
C VAL A 68 14.12 3.03 5.51
N GLY A 69 15.42 3.10 5.76
CA GLY A 69 16.45 2.79 4.78
C GLY A 69 16.81 3.98 3.89
N LEU A 70 16.52 5.20 4.34
CA LEU A 70 16.96 6.41 3.65
C LEU A 70 18.48 6.45 3.56
N SER A 71 19.01 6.71 2.38
CA SER A 71 20.43 6.86 2.10
C SER A 71 20.79 8.33 1.98
N ALA A 72 21.98 8.70 2.45
CA ALA A 72 22.55 10.03 2.18
C ALA A 72 23.11 10.17 0.74
N ASP A 73 23.23 9.06 0.02
CA ASP A 73 23.68 9.04 -1.38
C ASP A 73 22.54 9.56 -2.28
N TRP A 74 22.79 10.69 -2.92
CA TRP A 74 21.81 11.38 -3.75
C TRP A 74 21.39 10.59 -5.00
N PHE A 75 22.17 9.59 -5.45
CA PHE A 75 21.78 8.70 -6.56
C PHE A 75 20.80 7.60 -6.14
N ARG A 76 20.52 7.43 -4.86
CA ARG A 76 19.62 6.41 -4.38
C ARG A 76 18.14 6.84 -4.51
N PRO A 77 17.27 5.92 -4.93
CA PRO A 77 15.84 6.21 -5.04
C PRO A 77 15.20 6.75 -3.75
N SER A 78 15.66 6.28 -2.58
CA SER A 78 15.18 6.75 -1.29
C SER A 78 15.49 8.22 -1.06
N TYR A 79 16.67 8.69 -1.47
CA TYR A 79 17.04 10.11 -1.34
C TYR A 79 16.15 10.99 -2.22
N PHE A 80 15.98 10.64 -3.50
CA PHE A 80 15.13 11.41 -4.41
C PHE A 80 13.69 11.48 -3.96
N ALA A 81 13.15 10.36 -3.46
CA ALA A 81 11.77 10.32 -2.99
C ALA A 81 11.62 11.20 -1.74
N ALA A 82 12.50 11.05 -0.75
CA ALA A 82 12.46 11.84 0.48
C ALA A 82 12.64 13.34 0.22
N LYS A 83 13.62 13.72 -0.60
CA LYS A 83 13.86 15.12 -0.98
C LYS A 83 12.65 15.73 -1.68
N TYR A 84 12.07 15.03 -2.66
CA TYR A 84 10.87 15.46 -3.34
C TYR A 84 9.71 15.69 -2.36
N MET A 85 9.48 14.76 -1.44
CA MET A 85 8.41 14.90 -0.46
C MET A 85 8.67 16.05 0.50
N GLN A 86 9.93 16.28 0.92
CA GLN A 86 10.31 17.41 1.75
C GLN A 86 10.02 18.75 1.04
N GLU A 87 10.39 18.88 -0.24
CA GLU A 87 10.12 20.05 -1.07
C GLU A 87 8.61 20.31 -1.27
N HIS A 88 7.76 19.28 -1.07
CA HIS A 88 6.30 19.39 -1.14
C HIS A 88 5.62 19.50 0.24
N GLY A 89 6.39 19.88 1.27
CA GLY A 89 5.85 20.22 2.58
C GLY A 89 5.60 19.03 3.52
N TYR A 90 6.21 17.88 3.26
CA TYR A 90 6.23 16.77 4.21
C TYR A 90 7.40 16.89 5.18
N LYS A 91 7.15 16.60 6.46
CA LYS A 91 8.21 16.45 7.45
C LYS A 91 8.84 15.07 7.26
N ILE A 92 10.09 15.05 6.81
CA ILE A 92 10.84 13.81 6.62
C ILE A 92 11.56 13.45 7.92
N ILE A 93 11.47 12.20 8.34
CA ILE A 93 12.21 11.64 9.47
C ILE A 93 13.07 10.49 8.91
N PRO A 94 14.37 10.70 8.72
CA PRO A 94 15.27 9.66 8.27
C PRO A 94 15.41 8.53 9.28
N VAL A 95 15.35 7.27 8.83
CA VAL A 95 15.59 6.10 9.69
C VAL A 95 16.65 5.21 9.05
N ASN A 96 17.87 5.29 9.57
CA ASN A 96 19.00 4.47 9.13
C ASN A 96 20.10 4.46 10.18
N PRO A 97 20.56 3.29 10.68
CA PRO A 97 21.59 3.21 11.72
C PRO A 97 22.99 3.68 11.28
N LYS A 98 23.18 3.96 9.98
CA LYS A 98 24.50 4.34 9.43
C LYS A 98 24.76 5.85 9.45
N TYR A 99 23.74 6.67 9.65
CA TYR A 99 23.84 8.13 9.51
C TYR A 99 23.31 8.82 10.76
N GLN A 100 23.82 10.01 11.02
CA GLN A 100 23.33 10.89 12.10
C GLN A 100 22.36 11.95 11.56
N GLU A 101 22.58 12.36 10.31
CA GLU A 101 21.78 13.38 9.64
C GLU A 101 21.65 13.08 8.14
N ILE A 102 20.48 13.29 7.57
CA ILE A 102 20.19 13.20 6.12
C ILE A 102 19.19 14.30 5.76
N LEU A 103 19.42 15.04 4.67
CA LEU A 103 18.54 16.14 4.20
C LEU A 103 18.34 17.26 5.22
N GLY A 104 19.32 17.50 6.12
CA GLY A 104 19.20 18.49 7.20
C GLY A 104 18.32 18.05 8.36
N GLU A 105 17.91 16.78 8.39
CA GLU A 105 17.08 16.21 9.44
C GLU A 105 17.83 15.16 10.26
N THR A 106 17.58 15.11 11.57
CA THR A 106 18.16 14.10 12.45
C THR A 106 17.75 12.69 11.99
N CYS A 107 18.73 11.80 11.85
CA CYS A 107 18.52 10.42 11.46
C CYS A 107 18.47 9.51 12.68
N TYR A 108 17.42 8.70 12.80
CA TYR A 108 17.22 7.76 13.89
C TYR A 108 17.65 6.36 13.50
N PRO A 109 18.23 5.55 14.41
CA PRO A 109 18.67 4.20 14.11
C PRO A 109 17.51 3.22 13.87
N SER A 110 16.37 3.41 14.55
CA SER A 110 15.14 2.63 14.37
C SER A 110 13.88 3.49 14.48
N LEU A 111 12.73 2.94 14.12
CA LEU A 111 11.44 3.63 14.26
C LEU A 111 11.10 3.92 15.73
N LYS A 112 11.54 3.06 16.65
CA LYS A 112 11.27 3.17 18.11
C LYS A 112 12.01 4.34 18.76
N ASP A 113 13.10 4.80 18.14
CA ASP A 113 13.92 5.89 18.67
C ASP A 113 13.36 7.26 18.29
N ILE A 114 12.31 7.32 17.47
CA ILE A 114 11.69 8.58 17.04
C ILE A 114 10.83 9.13 18.18
N PRO A 115 11.15 10.36 18.72
CA PRO A 115 10.43 10.92 19.86
C PRO A 115 9.10 11.61 19.47
N HIS A 116 8.73 11.59 18.19
CA HIS A 116 7.56 12.29 17.67
C HIS A 116 6.57 11.34 17.01
N PRO A 117 5.28 11.69 16.94
CA PRO A 117 4.30 10.93 16.18
C PRO A 117 4.68 10.83 14.69
N VAL A 118 4.49 9.64 14.12
CA VAL A 118 4.73 9.34 12.72
C VAL A 118 3.40 8.97 12.07
N ASP A 119 3.07 9.63 10.96
CA ASP A 119 1.86 9.28 10.21
C ASP A 119 2.12 8.14 9.24
N ILE A 120 3.16 8.29 8.39
CA ILE A 120 3.49 7.35 7.33
C ILE A 120 4.87 6.75 7.59
N VAL A 121 4.96 5.43 7.59
CA VAL A 121 6.24 4.69 7.56
C VAL A 121 6.49 4.24 6.13
N ASP A 122 7.46 4.88 5.47
CA ASP A 122 7.83 4.64 4.08
C ASP A 122 9.08 3.77 3.99
N VAL A 123 8.99 2.61 3.32
CA VAL A 123 9.97 1.53 3.45
C VAL A 123 10.77 1.33 2.16
N PHE A 124 12.08 1.65 2.24
CA PHE A 124 13.08 1.40 1.21
C PHE A 124 14.02 0.25 1.61
N ARG A 125 13.46 -0.86 2.05
CA ARG A 125 14.21 -2.06 2.45
C ARG A 125 13.80 -3.25 1.60
N LYS A 126 14.58 -4.35 1.69
CA LYS A 126 14.24 -5.60 1.01
C LYS A 126 12.95 -6.19 1.59
N PRO A 127 12.17 -6.93 0.80
CA PRO A 127 10.94 -7.58 1.28
C PRO A 127 11.13 -8.41 2.55
N ALA A 128 12.27 -9.10 2.69
CA ALA A 128 12.57 -9.91 3.88
C ALA A 128 12.67 -9.09 5.18
N ASP A 129 13.05 -7.81 5.09
CA ASP A 129 13.21 -6.94 6.26
C ASP A 129 11.89 -6.30 6.71
N THR A 130 10.85 -6.35 5.87
CA THR A 130 9.63 -5.54 6.07
C THR A 130 8.74 -6.04 7.19
N LEU A 131 8.81 -7.32 7.54
CA LEU A 131 8.00 -7.88 8.62
C LEU A 131 8.33 -7.21 9.98
N GLY A 132 9.61 -7.11 10.31
CA GLY A 132 10.06 -6.42 11.53
C GLY A 132 9.71 -4.93 11.52
N ILE A 133 9.83 -4.28 10.35
CA ILE A 133 9.45 -2.86 10.18
C ILE A 133 7.95 -2.65 10.36
N ALA A 134 7.10 -3.56 9.87
CA ALA A 134 5.67 -3.51 10.07
C ALA A 134 5.29 -3.62 11.56
N GLN A 135 5.95 -4.51 12.30
CA GLN A 135 5.78 -4.63 13.75
C GLN A 135 6.19 -3.35 14.50
N GLU A 136 7.30 -2.73 14.11
CA GLU A 136 7.73 -1.45 14.67
C GLU A 136 6.76 -0.32 14.32
N ALA A 137 6.25 -0.26 13.08
CA ALA A 137 5.27 0.72 12.66
C ALA A 137 3.97 0.64 13.47
N VAL A 138 3.51 -0.59 13.76
CA VAL A 138 2.37 -0.84 14.67
C VAL A 138 2.70 -0.36 16.09
N HIS A 139 3.88 -0.69 16.60
CA HIS A 139 4.30 -0.33 17.97
C HIS A 139 4.32 1.19 18.20
N ILE A 140 4.80 1.97 17.23
CA ILE A 140 4.85 3.44 17.33
C ILE A 140 3.51 4.12 17.02
N GLY A 141 2.46 3.36 16.69
CA GLY A 141 1.13 3.88 16.37
C GLY A 141 1.05 4.64 15.05
N ALA A 142 1.86 4.26 14.06
CA ALA A 142 1.77 4.83 12.71
C ALA A 142 0.36 4.63 12.12
N LYS A 143 -0.02 5.49 11.18
CA LYS A 143 -1.33 5.41 10.50
C LYS A 143 -1.24 4.63 9.19
N VAL A 144 -0.10 4.72 8.53
CA VAL A 144 0.10 4.15 7.20
C VAL A 144 1.45 3.43 7.15
N LEU A 145 1.44 2.22 6.59
CA LEU A 145 2.64 1.50 6.16
C LEU A 145 2.72 1.56 4.63
N TRP A 146 3.77 2.21 4.11
CA TRP A 146 3.99 2.37 2.68
C TRP A 146 5.20 1.56 2.24
N LEU A 147 4.98 0.50 1.47
CA LEU A 147 6.02 -0.33 0.88
C LEU A 147 6.27 0.12 -0.56
N GLN A 148 7.50 0.53 -0.84
CA GLN A 148 7.91 1.11 -2.13
C GLN A 148 7.86 0.10 -3.28
N LEU A 149 8.07 0.59 -4.52
CA LEU A 149 8.10 -0.24 -5.73
C LEU A 149 9.03 -1.45 -5.57
N GLY A 150 8.51 -2.63 -5.89
CA GLY A 150 9.22 -3.90 -5.78
C GLY A 150 9.33 -4.45 -4.35
N VAL A 151 8.75 -3.76 -3.37
CA VAL A 151 8.67 -4.24 -1.98
C VAL A 151 7.29 -4.83 -1.74
N VAL A 152 7.21 -6.16 -1.76
CA VAL A 152 5.97 -6.91 -1.55
C VAL A 152 6.20 -7.91 -0.43
N ASN A 153 5.35 -7.89 0.59
CA ASN A 153 5.34 -8.83 1.71
C ASN A 153 3.94 -8.91 2.31
N GLU A 154 3.27 -10.02 2.06
CA GLU A 154 1.87 -10.24 2.49
C GLU A 154 1.75 -10.41 4.01
N ASP A 155 2.77 -10.99 4.67
CA ASP A 155 2.78 -11.14 6.13
C ASP A 155 2.91 -9.78 6.82
N ALA A 156 3.79 -8.91 6.32
CA ALA A 156 3.92 -7.55 6.80
C ALA A 156 2.63 -6.75 6.61
N GLN A 157 1.96 -6.93 5.45
CA GLN A 157 0.65 -6.34 5.18
C GLN A 157 -0.40 -6.84 6.16
N ALA A 158 -0.47 -8.15 6.40
CA ALA A 158 -1.46 -8.74 7.30
C ALA A 158 -1.32 -8.21 8.73
N ILE A 159 -0.10 -8.16 9.28
CA ILE A 159 0.16 -7.64 10.62
C ILE A 159 -0.24 -6.17 10.74
N ALA A 160 0.18 -5.33 9.80
CA ALA A 160 -0.15 -3.91 9.82
C ALA A 160 -1.66 -3.65 9.66
N ALA A 161 -2.32 -4.37 8.75
CA ALA A 161 -3.77 -4.24 8.53
C ALA A 161 -4.59 -4.72 9.72
N GLN A 162 -4.20 -5.81 10.38
CA GLN A 162 -4.85 -6.30 11.61
C GLN A 162 -4.75 -5.29 12.76
N ALA A 163 -3.67 -4.52 12.81
CA ALA A 163 -3.48 -3.44 13.78
C ALA A 163 -4.19 -2.14 13.37
N GLY A 164 -4.89 -2.10 12.23
CA GLY A 164 -5.65 -0.95 11.76
C GLY A 164 -4.87 0.07 10.93
N LEU A 165 -3.63 -0.24 10.52
CA LEU A 165 -2.87 0.63 9.63
C LEU A 165 -3.42 0.51 8.19
N THR A 166 -3.43 1.63 7.47
CA THR A 166 -3.59 1.60 6.01
C THR A 166 -2.30 1.11 5.38
N VAL A 167 -2.36 0.04 4.58
CA VAL A 167 -1.16 -0.49 3.92
C VAL A 167 -1.21 -0.19 2.43
N ILE A 168 -0.14 0.44 1.93
CA ILE A 168 0.08 0.68 0.51
C ILE A 168 1.33 -0.08 0.11
N MET A 169 1.25 -0.91 -0.93
CA MET A 169 2.31 -1.83 -1.32
C MET A 169 2.61 -1.73 -2.81
N ASP A 170 3.90 -1.93 -3.16
CA ASP A 170 4.40 -1.86 -4.55
C ASP A 170 4.09 -0.54 -5.25
N ARG A 171 4.22 0.59 -4.53
CA ARG A 171 4.00 1.93 -5.07
C ARG A 171 5.06 2.92 -4.60
N CYS A 172 5.54 3.77 -5.51
CA CYS A 172 6.47 4.84 -5.16
C CYS A 172 5.70 6.06 -4.66
N VAL A 173 5.95 6.48 -3.42
CA VAL A 173 5.29 7.63 -2.79
C VAL A 173 5.45 8.92 -3.60
N LYS A 174 6.67 9.17 -4.12
CA LYS A 174 6.97 10.32 -5.00
C LYS A 174 6.11 10.30 -6.26
N ILE A 175 6.02 9.14 -6.93
CA ILE A 175 5.30 9.01 -8.19
C ILE A 175 3.78 9.18 -7.96
N GLU A 176 3.25 8.57 -6.90
CA GLU A 176 1.83 8.72 -6.58
C GLU A 176 1.49 10.16 -6.19
N HIS A 177 2.36 10.84 -5.43
CA HIS A 177 2.18 12.25 -5.11
C HIS A 177 2.24 13.13 -6.37
N ALA A 178 3.25 12.95 -7.23
CA ALA A 178 3.37 13.72 -8.47
C ALA A 178 2.19 13.49 -9.42
N ARG A 179 1.68 12.27 -9.48
CA ARG A 179 0.49 11.92 -10.29
C ARG A 179 -0.79 12.58 -9.75
N LEU A 180 -0.96 12.66 -8.44
CA LEU A 180 -2.19 13.16 -7.83
C LEU A 180 -2.19 14.68 -7.64
N PHE A 181 -1.02 15.29 -7.41
CA PHE A 181 -0.88 16.69 -7.03
C PHE A 181 0.12 17.49 -7.88
N GLY A 182 0.99 16.82 -8.62
CA GLY A 182 2.12 17.43 -9.34
C GLY A 182 1.85 17.86 -10.78
N GLY A 183 0.62 18.12 -11.18
CA GLY A 183 0.32 18.63 -12.51
C GLY A 183 0.43 17.63 -13.67
N LEU A 184 1.05 16.46 -13.49
CA LEU A 184 1.13 15.42 -14.53
C LEU A 184 -0.26 14.94 -14.96
N GLY A 185 -1.23 14.96 -14.05
CA GLY A 185 -2.63 14.68 -14.36
C GLY A 185 -3.30 15.73 -15.25
N TRP A 186 -2.82 16.98 -15.21
CA TRP A 186 -3.32 18.07 -16.07
C TRP A 186 -2.94 17.89 -17.53
N PHE A 187 -1.79 17.25 -17.79
CA PHE A 187 -1.32 16.95 -19.13
C PHE A 187 -1.81 15.60 -19.67
N GLY A 188 -2.77 14.96 -19.01
CA GLY A 188 -3.33 13.69 -19.47
C GLY A 188 -2.40 12.48 -19.32
N VAL A 189 -1.25 12.63 -18.66
CA VAL A 189 -0.31 11.54 -18.40
C VAL A 189 -0.81 10.69 -17.21
N ASN A 190 -1.89 9.98 -17.45
CA ASN A 190 -2.40 8.99 -16.49
C ASN A 190 -2.24 7.59 -17.10
N THR A 191 -1.01 7.09 -17.12
CA THR A 191 -0.72 5.77 -17.69
C THR A 191 -1.29 4.62 -16.87
N GLY A 192 -1.75 4.87 -15.63
CA GLY A 192 -2.33 3.84 -14.76
C GLY A 192 -1.39 2.68 -14.42
N VAL A 193 -0.25 2.59 -15.08
CA VAL A 193 0.72 1.51 -14.94
C VAL A 193 2.08 2.11 -14.63
N ILE A 194 2.51 2.00 -13.38
CA ILE A 194 3.87 2.28 -12.97
C ILE A 194 4.48 0.93 -12.61
N SER A 195 5.42 0.47 -13.41
CA SER A 195 6.10 -0.81 -13.19
C SER A 195 7.59 -0.57 -12.92
N ALA A 196 8.13 -1.18 -11.88
CA ALA A 196 9.56 -1.26 -11.64
C ALA A 196 10.26 -2.28 -12.57
N ARG A 197 9.50 -3.04 -13.36
CA ARG A 197 10.06 -4.00 -14.33
C ARG A 197 10.70 -3.24 -15.48
N ARG A 198 11.97 -3.50 -15.74
CA ARG A 198 12.61 -3.03 -16.98
C ARG A 198 11.85 -3.61 -18.16
N PRO A 199 11.48 -2.79 -19.17
CA PRO A 199 10.96 -3.34 -20.42
C PRO A 199 12.01 -4.28 -21.00
N LEU A 200 11.57 -5.47 -21.45
CA LEU A 200 12.44 -6.36 -22.19
C LEU A 200 12.86 -5.63 -23.48
N PRO A 201 14.15 -5.74 -23.88
CA PRO A 201 14.57 -5.17 -25.15
C PRO A 201 13.72 -5.78 -26.28
N PRO A 202 13.33 -4.99 -27.30
CA PRO A 202 12.63 -5.54 -28.46
C PRO A 202 13.51 -6.60 -29.13
N HIS A 203 12.93 -7.74 -29.43
CA HIS A 203 13.57 -8.83 -30.17
C HIS A 203 13.72 -8.45 -31.63
#